data_271d2c920416b7327543ae786c28f999
#
_entry.id   271d2c920416b7327543ae786c28f999
#
_cell.length_a   1.000
_cell.length_b   1.000
_cell.length_c   1.000
_cell.angle_alpha   90.00
_cell.angle_beta   90.00
_cell.angle_gamma   90.00
#
_symmetry.space_group_name_H-M   'P 1'
#
loop_
_entity.id
_entity.type
_entity.pdbx_description
1 polymer ?
#
loop_
_entity_poly.entity_id
_entity_poly.type
_entity_poly.pdbx_seq_one_letter_code
_entity_poly.pdbx_strand_id
1 'polypeptide(L)'
;MGFNENGQIFVSKFFYGTEDMEKATESLKDGTFYRSELASALMVDENAWYPINSVGLFGSTATDRMVTIMDNLGFYTGCNEYLYKGATPVTNFLLNVKYLYYHQEDSLQTDFQYVKSEGSFDIYENPAKGMSIGYLMNRSVKDWYYDSAYPFRVQNDLGEQAFGVSELFHNIR
;
A
#
# COMPACT_ATOMS: atom_id res chain seq x y z
N MET A 1 -3.60 -19.12 13.27
CA MET A 1 -4.92 -18.66 12.78
C MET A 1 -5.91 -19.82 12.88
N GLY A 2 -7.08 -19.63 13.52
CA GLY A 2 -8.10 -20.68 13.61
C GLY A 2 -9.21 -20.41 12.61
N PHE A 3 -9.27 -21.23 11.57
CA PHE A 3 -10.46 -21.33 10.73
C PHE A 3 -11.31 -22.49 11.25
N ASN A 4 -12.63 -22.40 11.11
CA ASN A 4 -13.47 -23.56 11.26
C ASN A 4 -13.38 -24.46 10.01
N GLU A 5 -14.03 -25.62 10.04
CA GLU A 5 -14.03 -26.58 8.92
C GLU A 5 -14.55 -26.00 7.60
N ASN A 6 -15.29 -24.89 7.66
CA ASN A 6 -15.82 -24.16 6.50
C ASN A 6 -14.94 -22.97 6.06
N GLY A 7 -13.75 -22.82 6.62
CA GLY A 7 -12.84 -21.73 6.29
C GLY A 7 -13.22 -20.35 6.88
N GLN A 8 -14.18 -20.30 7.81
CA GLN A 8 -14.59 -19.05 8.44
C GLN A 8 -13.63 -18.67 9.57
N ILE A 9 -13.34 -17.39 9.71
CA ILE A 9 -12.57 -16.85 10.82
C ILE A 9 -13.50 -16.72 12.03
N PHE A 10 -13.03 -17.13 13.23
CA PHE A 10 -13.81 -16.93 14.44
C PHE A 10 -14.03 -15.44 14.72
N VAL A 11 -15.24 -15.08 15.13
CA VAL A 11 -15.64 -13.68 15.44
C VAL A 11 -14.68 -13.00 16.41
N SER A 12 -14.11 -13.73 17.37
CA SER A 12 -13.11 -13.20 18.30
C SER A 12 -11.82 -12.73 17.64
N LYS A 13 -11.53 -13.16 16.40
CA LYS A 13 -10.37 -12.69 15.64
C LYS A 13 -10.73 -11.57 14.67
N PHE A 14 -11.99 -11.33 14.40
CA PHE A 14 -12.46 -10.25 13.55
C PHE A 14 -12.12 -8.86 14.10
N PHE A 15 -12.15 -8.70 15.41
CA PHE A 15 -11.85 -7.43 16.08
C PHE A 15 -10.46 -7.41 16.70
N TYR A 16 -9.59 -8.34 16.28
CA TYR A 16 -8.24 -8.42 16.82
C TYR A 16 -7.46 -7.15 16.50
N GLY A 17 -7.05 -6.44 17.54
CA GLY A 17 -6.23 -5.25 17.40
C GLY A 17 -6.98 -3.97 17.00
N THR A 18 -8.31 -3.94 16.89
CA THR A 18 -9.05 -2.72 16.50
C THR A 18 -8.73 -1.54 17.43
N GLU A 19 -8.82 -1.74 18.75
CA GLU A 19 -8.50 -0.70 19.74
C GLU A 19 -7.03 -0.26 19.67
N ASP A 20 -6.12 -1.21 19.43
CA ASP A 20 -4.69 -0.94 19.29
C ASP A 20 -4.43 -0.12 18.02
N MET A 21 -5.10 -0.46 16.91
CA MET A 21 -4.99 0.30 15.66
C MET A 21 -5.58 1.71 15.79
N GLU A 22 -6.70 1.87 16.50
CA GLU A 22 -7.27 3.18 16.80
C GLU A 22 -6.29 4.06 17.58
N LYS A 23 -5.67 3.52 18.63
CA LYS A 23 -4.65 4.23 19.41
C LYS A 23 -3.42 4.56 18.55
N ALA A 24 -2.96 3.60 17.76
CA ALA A 24 -1.82 3.77 16.87
C ALA A 24 -2.07 4.91 15.88
N THR A 25 -3.20 4.88 15.17
CA THR A 25 -3.55 5.90 14.17
C THR A 25 -3.76 7.27 14.79
N GLU A 26 -4.45 7.36 15.94
CA GLU A 26 -4.66 8.63 16.64
C GLU A 26 -3.34 9.29 17.06
N SER A 27 -2.40 8.50 17.54
CA SER A 27 -1.09 8.98 17.99
C SER A 27 -0.17 9.48 16.86
N LEU A 28 -0.50 9.16 15.60
CA LEU A 28 0.27 9.52 14.41
C LEU A 28 -0.37 10.65 13.60
N LYS A 29 -1.55 11.14 14.00
CA LYS A 29 -2.22 12.25 13.34
C LYS A 29 -1.41 13.53 13.43
N ASP A 30 -1.08 14.10 12.28
CA ASP A 30 -0.34 15.37 12.16
C ASP A 30 -1.12 16.46 11.42
N GLY A 31 -2.41 16.23 11.16
CA GLY A 31 -3.29 17.16 10.44
C GLY A 31 -3.11 17.12 8.92
N THR A 32 -2.24 16.27 8.39
CA THR A 32 -2.07 16.06 6.95
C THR A 32 -2.83 14.82 6.48
N PHE A 33 -3.18 14.78 5.19
CA PHE A 33 -3.70 13.54 4.60
C PHE A 33 -2.52 12.65 4.19
N TYR A 34 -2.59 11.39 4.59
CA TYR A 34 -1.70 10.33 4.14
C TYR A 34 -2.45 9.00 4.05
N ARG A 35 -1.85 8.05 3.34
CA ARG A 35 -2.28 6.65 3.37
C ARG A 35 -1.39 5.83 4.28
N SER A 36 -1.97 4.77 4.79
CA SER A 36 -1.25 3.74 5.55
C SER A 36 -1.82 2.37 5.24
N GLU A 37 -1.01 1.34 5.42
CA GLU A 37 -1.38 -0.04 5.12
C GLU A 37 -1.09 -0.97 6.27
N LEU A 38 -1.96 -1.96 6.45
CA LEU A 38 -1.63 -3.17 7.19
C LEU A 38 -0.94 -4.14 6.22
N ALA A 39 0.39 -4.12 6.21
CA ALA A 39 1.18 -4.85 5.22
C ALA A 39 1.11 -6.37 5.41
N SER A 40 0.76 -6.83 6.62
CA SER A 40 0.58 -8.23 6.98
C SER A 40 -0.90 -8.63 7.11
N ALA A 41 -1.78 -8.00 6.32
CA ALA A 41 -3.20 -8.31 6.34
C ALA A 41 -3.48 -9.81 6.20
N LEU A 42 -4.33 -10.33 7.07
CA LEU A 42 -4.69 -11.75 7.14
C LEU A 42 -5.80 -12.10 6.14
N MET A 43 -6.53 -11.09 5.70
CA MET A 43 -7.64 -11.22 4.75
C MET A 43 -7.72 -9.96 3.88
N VAL A 44 -8.41 -10.09 2.75
CA VAL A 44 -8.44 -9.07 1.69
C VAL A 44 -8.98 -7.73 2.16
N ASP A 45 -10.01 -7.74 3.02
CA ASP A 45 -10.71 -6.53 3.48
C ASP A 45 -10.34 -6.11 4.90
N GLU A 46 -9.28 -6.66 5.48
CA GLU A 46 -8.93 -6.36 6.86
C GLU A 46 -8.68 -4.86 7.07
N ASN A 47 -8.09 -4.19 6.10
CA ASN A 47 -7.86 -2.75 6.14
C ASN A 47 -9.15 -1.92 6.32
N ALA A 48 -10.29 -2.42 5.84
CA ALA A 48 -11.58 -1.73 5.95
C ALA A 48 -12.13 -1.67 7.39
N TRP A 49 -11.57 -2.45 8.30
CA TRP A 49 -12.00 -2.48 9.70
C TRP A 49 -11.24 -1.51 10.59
N TYR A 50 -10.17 -0.95 10.07
CA TYR A 50 -9.30 -0.03 10.80
C TYR A 50 -9.50 1.41 10.32
N PRO A 51 -9.31 2.41 11.18
CA PRO A 51 -9.44 3.81 10.81
C PRO A 51 -8.22 4.31 10.02
N ILE A 52 -7.87 3.60 8.96
CA ILE A 52 -6.73 3.91 8.07
C ILE A 52 -7.22 4.19 6.64
N ASN A 53 -6.49 5.05 5.94
CA ASN A 53 -6.72 5.31 4.51
C ASN A 53 -5.84 4.35 3.70
N SER A 54 -6.30 3.14 3.45
CA SER A 54 -5.52 2.12 2.75
C SER A 54 -5.44 2.37 1.23
N VAL A 55 -4.46 1.76 0.60
CA VAL A 55 -4.34 1.65 -0.86
C VAL A 55 -5.17 0.46 -1.34
N GLY A 56 -5.03 -0.68 -0.64
CA GLY A 56 -5.72 -1.92 -1.01
C GLY A 56 -7.24 -1.77 -1.00
N LEU A 57 -7.89 -2.37 -1.97
CA LEU A 57 -9.35 -2.38 -2.13
C LEU A 57 -9.81 -3.74 -2.63
N PHE A 58 -10.85 -4.28 -2.00
CA PHE A 58 -11.69 -5.32 -2.56
C PHE A 58 -13.15 -4.87 -2.52
N GLY A 59 -13.82 -4.89 -3.64
CA GLY A 59 -15.22 -4.52 -3.69
C GLY A 59 -15.74 -4.26 -5.09
N SER A 60 -17.05 -4.38 -5.25
CA SER A 60 -17.74 -4.16 -6.53
C SER A 60 -17.62 -2.73 -7.08
N THR A 61 -17.04 -1.81 -6.31
CA THR A 61 -16.75 -0.43 -6.74
C THR A 61 -15.36 -0.27 -7.37
N ALA A 62 -14.51 -1.32 -7.30
CA ALA A 62 -13.23 -1.33 -8.00
C ALA A 62 -13.50 -1.31 -9.51
N THR A 63 -13.00 -0.28 -10.19
CA THR A 63 -13.16 -0.18 -11.65
C THR A 63 -12.07 -0.97 -12.37
N ASP A 64 -12.39 -1.61 -13.49
CA ASP A 64 -11.42 -2.34 -14.32
C ASP A 64 -10.19 -1.49 -14.65
N ARG A 65 -10.41 -0.19 -14.92
CA ARG A 65 -9.32 0.73 -15.22
C ARG A 65 -8.36 0.90 -14.04
N MET A 66 -8.88 1.00 -12.81
CA MET A 66 -8.04 1.12 -11.62
C MET A 66 -7.30 -0.18 -11.36
N VAL A 67 -7.99 -1.32 -11.45
CA VAL A 67 -7.36 -2.65 -11.32
C VAL A 67 -6.22 -2.80 -12.34
N THR A 68 -6.45 -2.46 -13.61
CA THR A 68 -5.43 -2.50 -14.67
C THR A 68 -4.23 -1.59 -14.35
N ILE A 69 -4.46 -0.37 -13.88
CA ILE A 69 -3.37 0.55 -13.52
C ILE A 69 -2.55 -0.03 -12.35
N MET A 70 -3.20 -0.56 -11.34
CA MET A 70 -2.51 -1.14 -10.17
C MET A 70 -1.72 -2.39 -10.56
N ASP A 71 -2.27 -3.25 -11.44
CA ASP A 71 -1.57 -4.40 -12.01
C ASP A 71 -0.30 -3.97 -12.74
N ASN A 72 -0.43 -3.01 -13.64
CA ASN A 72 0.70 -2.49 -14.42
C ASN A 72 1.78 -1.81 -13.54
N LEU A 73 1.40 -1.23 -12.41
CA LEU A 73 2.33 -0.72 -11.41
C LEU A 73 2.99 -1.81 -10.57
N GLY A 74 2.55 -3.07 -10.70
CA GLY A 74 3.15 -4.23 -10.04
C GLY A 74 2.46 -4.67 -8.75
N PHE A 75 1.30 -4.12 -8.43
CA PHE A 75 0.50 -4.60 -7.32
C PHE A 75 -0.17 -5.94 -7.65
N TYR A 76 -0.42 -6.75 -6.63
CA TYR A 76 -1.27 -7.93 -6.80
C TYR A 76 -2.70 -7.49 -7.10
N THR A 77 -3.29 -8.05 -8.15
CA THR A 77 -4.66 -7.76 -8.58
C THR A 77 -5.46 -9.03 -8.83
N GLY A 78 -6.78 -8.91 -8.73
CA GLY A 78 -7.74 -9.97 -9.00
C GLY A 78 -9.07 -9.40 -9.46
N CYS A 79 -10.11 -10.22 -9.41
CA CYS A 79 -11.46 -9.78 -9.79
C CYS A 79 -11.97 -8.77 -8.74
N ASN A 80 -12.18 -7.52 -9.16
CA ASN A 80 -12.63 -6.42 -8.30
C ASN A 80 -11.71 -6.11 -7.11
N GLU A 81 -10.42 -6.40 -7.22
CA GLU A 81 -9.47 -6.18 -6.14
C GLU A 81 -8.09 -5.77 -6.63
N TYR A 82 -7.41 -5.01 -5.78
CA TYR A 82 -5.97 -4.83 -5.78
C TYR A 82 -5.47 -4.72 -4.34
N LEU A 83 -4.38 -5.39 -4.03
CA LEU A 83 -3.84 -5.50 -2.68
C LEU A 83 -2.49 -4.82 -2.59
N TYR A 84 -2.13 -4.39 -1.38
CA TYR A 84 -0.82 -3.84 -1.08
C TYR A 84 0.27 -4.92 -1.06
N LYS A 85 0.44 -5.61 -2.19
CA LYS A 85 1.51 -6.58 -2.44
C LYS A 85 2.20 -6.19 -3.74
N GLY A 86 3.54 -6.15 -3.74
CA GLY A 86 4.33 -5.68 -4.88
C GLY A 86 4.58 -4.17 -4.88
N ALA A 87 4.19 -3.47 -3.81
CA ALA A 87 4.53 -2.05 -3.64
C ALA A 87 6.04 -1.83 -3.68
N THR A 88 6.45 -0.72 -4.27
CA THR A 88 7.83 -0.28 -4.38
C THR A 88 8.02 1.09 -3.70
N PRO A 89 9.24 1.54 -3.41
CA PRO A 89 9.47 2.90 -2.91
C PRO A 89 8.83 3.98 -3.79
N VAL A 90 8.80 3.77 -5.11
CA VAL A 90 8.18 4.69 -6.07
C VAL A 90 6.66 4.73 -5.93
N THR A 91 6.02 3.56 -5.87
CA THR A 91 4.56 3.51 -5.70
C THR A 91 4.14 4.00 -4.32
N ASN A 92 4.91 3.71 -3.27
CA ASN A 92 4.68 4.24 -1.93
C ASN A 92 4.73 5.77 -1.90
N PHE A 93 5.72 6.36 -2.59
CA PHE A 93 5.83 7.80 -2.74
C PHE A 93 4.63 8.39 -3.49
N LEU A 94 4.30 7.85 -4.67
CA LEU A 94 3.20 8.33 -5.52
C LEU A 94 1.83 8.23 -4.85
N LEU A 95 1.61 7.16 -4.10
CA LEU A 95 0.34 6.92 -3.40
C LEU A 95 0.29 7.55 -2.01
N ASN A 96 1.35 8.27 -1.60
CA ASN A 96 1.45 8.91 -0.30
C ASN A 96 1.28 7.92 0.87
N VAL A 97 1.91 6.74 0.77
CA VAL A 97 1.91 5.74 1.85
C VAL A 97 2.95 6.12 2.87
N LYS A 98 2.50 6.68 3.99
CA LYS A 98 3.35 7.22 5.04
C LYS A 98 3.71 6.20 6.11
N TYR A 99 2.74 5.36 6.52
CA TYR A 99 2.95 4.36 7.54
C TYR A 99 2.57 2.97 7.07
N LEU A 100 3.34 1.97 7.56
CA LEU A 100 2.99 0.56 7.47
C LEU A 100 2.79 0.02 8.88
N TYR A 101 1.76 -0.79 9.04
CA TYR A 101 1.48 -1.55 10.25
C TYR A 101 1.76 -3.02 9.96
N TYR A 102 2.38 -3.69 10.90
CA TYR A 102 2.64 -5.13 10.88
C TYR A 102 2.17 -5.75 12.17
N HIS A 103 1.60 -6.93 12.12
CA HIS A 103 1.45 -7.75 13.33
C HIS A 103 2.83 -8.13 13.85
N GLN A 104 3.05 -8.03 15.17
CA GLN A 104 4.38 -8.25 15.79
C GLN A 104 4.97 -9.64 15.57
N GLU A 105 4.13 -10.62 15.18
CA GLU A 105 4.56 -11.99 14.91
C GLU A 105 5.10 -12.19 13.48
N ASP A 106 5.02 -11.17 12.62
CA ASP A 106 5.37 -11.28 11.22
C ASP A 106 6.84 -10.97 10.95
N SER A 107 7.44 -11.75 10.07
CA SER A 107 8.78 -11.46 9.57
C SER A 107 8.74 -10.28 8.60
N LEU A 108 9.50 -9.26 8.91
CA LEU A 108 9.52 -8.00 8.18
C LEU A 108 10.59 -7.98 7.09
N GLN A 109 10.19 -7.59 5.87
CA GLN A 109 11.08 -7.07 4.83
C GLN A 109 10.51 -5.73 4.36
N THR A 110 11.07 -4.62 4.83
CA THR A 110 10.66 -3.27 4.44
C THR A 110 11.84 -2.31 4.45
N ASP A 111 11.76 -1.29 3.61
CA ASP A 111 12.64 -0.11 3.58
C ASP A 111 12.15 1.01 4.49
N PHE A 112 10.98 0.84 5.12
CA PHE A 112 10.43 1.79 6.09
C PHE A 112 11.18 1.71 7.42
N GLN A 113 11.24 2.83 8.12
CA GLN A 113 11.94 2.95 9.41
C GLN A 113 11.00 2.66 10.57
N TYR A 114 11.41 1.81 11.49
CA TYR A 114 10.65 1.53 12.71
C TYR A 114 10.43 2.80 13.53
N VAL A 115 9.19 3.03 13.95
CA VAL A 115 8.79 4.16 14.79
C VAL A 115 8.52 3.70 16.22
N LYS A 116 7.59 2.77 16.39
CA LYS A 116 7.17 2.24 17.69
C LYS A 116 6.31 1.01 17.54
N SER A 117 6.05 0.34 18.65
CA SER A 117 4.98 -0.63 18.78
C SER A 117 3.78 -0.02 19.52
N GLU A 118 2.57 -0.40 19.12
CA GLU A 118 1.33 -0.06 19.79
C GLU A 118 0.42 -1.29 19.85
N GLY A 119 0.20 -1.81 21.06
CA GLY A 119 -0.53 -3.06 21.25
C GLY A 119 0.06 -4.21 20.45
N SER A 120 -0.70 -4.77 19.53
CA SER A 120 -0.32 -5.90 18.68
C SER A 120 0.39 -5.50 17.37
N PHE A 121 0.64 -4.20 17.14
CA PHE A 121 1.22 -3.71 15.89
C PHE A 121 2.59 -3.06 16.08
N ASP A 122 3.48 -3.35 15.14
CA ASP A 122 4.70 -2.58 14.89
C ASP A 122 4.45 -1.57 13.77
N ILE A 123 4.91 -0.33 13.98
CA ILE A 123 4.65 0.80 13.11
C ILE A 123 5.95 1.27 12.48
N TYR A 124 5.92 1.44 11.16
CA TYR A 124 7.06 1.87 10.36
C TYR A 124 6.68 3.08 9.53
N GLU A 125 7.57 4.06 9.43
CA GLU A 125 7.39 5.29 8.66
C GLU A 125 8.23 5.25 7.37
N ASN A 126 7.62 5.72 6.29
CA ASN A 126 8.32 5.90 5.02
C ASN A 126 9.42 6.96 5.16
N PRO A 127 10.69 6.65 4.85
CA PRO A 127 11.77 7.62 4.92
C PRO A 127 11.71 8.72 3.85
N ALA A 128 10.89 8.52 2.80
CA ALA A 128 10.78 9.48 1.70
C ALA A 128 10.19 10.81 2.18
N LYS A 129 10.75 11.90 1.66
CA LYS A 129 10.28 13.26 1.93
C LYS A 129 9.55 13.84 0.71
N GLY A 130 8.64 14.78 0.95
CA GLY A 130 7.89 15.45 -0.13
C GLY A 130 6.74 14.63 -0.70
N MET A 131 6.32 13.57 -0.03
CA MET A 131 5.09 12.86 -0.38
C MET A 131 3.88 13.77 -0.25
N SER A 132 2.91 13.62 -1.16
CA SER A 132 1.71 14.44 -1.22
C SER A 132 0.52 13.64 -1.74
N ILE A 133 -0.69 14.14 -1.47
CA ILE A 133 -1.93 13.60 -2.02
C ILE A 133 -2.03 13.79 -3.55
N GLY A 134 -1.28 14.75 -4.09
CA GLY A 134 -1.27 15.05 -5.53
C GLY A 134 0.04 15.71 -5.96
N TYR A 135 0.38 15.52 -7.22
CA TYR A 135 1.61 15.99 -7.83
C TYR A 135 1.31 16.79 -9.09
N LEU A 136 2.07 17.86 -9.33
CA LEU A 136 2.11 18.49 -10.64
C LEU A 136 2.99 17.64 -11.55
N MET A 137 2.39 17.17 -12.64
CA MET A 137 3.06 16.31 -13.62
C MET A 137 3.26 17.06 -14.96
N ASN A 138 4.30 16.67 -15.70
CA ASN A 138 4.48 17.13 -17.05
C ASN A 138 3.32 16.69 -17.94
N ARG A 139 3.04 17.50 -18.99
CA ARG A 139 1.96 17.19 -19.93
C ARG A 139 2.13 15.87 -20.65
N SER A 140 3.38 15.42 -20.81
CA SER A 140 3.74 14.14 -21.43
C SER A 140 3.22 12.91 -20.67
N VAL A 141 2.83 13.03 -19.40
CA VAL A 141 2.23 11.91 -18.64
C VAL A 141 0.98 11.30 -19.31
N LYS A 142 0.29 12.08 -20.16
CA LYS A 142 -0.85 11.56 -20.94
C LYS A 142 -0.43 10.52 -21.99
N ASP A 143 0.85 10.50 -22.36
CA ASP A 143 1.45 9.58 -23.32
C ASP A 143 2.15 8.40 -22.61
N TRP A 144 2.02 8.33 -21.27
CA TRP A 144 2.51 7.22 -20.47
C TRP A 144 1.93 5.89 -20.95
N TYR A 145 2.83 5.04 -21.38
CA TYR A 145 2.50 3.68 -21.80
C TYR A 145 2.82 2.70 -20.69
N TYR A 146 1.91 1.76 -20.44
CA TYR A 146 2.07 0.76 -19.41
C TYR A 146 1.83 -0.65 -19.98
N ASP A 147 2.67 -1.58 -19.51
CA ASP A 147 2.59 -3.00 -19.83
C ASP A 147 2.84 -3.81 -18.56
N SER A 148 1.86 -4.59 -18.14
CA SER A 148 1.91 -5.39 -16.90
C SER A 148 3.05 -6.40 -16.84
N ALA A 149 3.58 -6.82 -17.99
CA ALA A 149 4.69 -7.77 -18.06
C ALA A 149 5.99 -7.25 -17.40
N TYR A 150 6.14 -5.92 -17.25
CA TYR A 150 7.38 -5.31 -16.76
C TYR A 150 7.12 -4.11 -15.83
N PRO A 151 6.63 -4.31 -14.60
CA PRO A 151 6.22 -3.20 -13.70
C PRO A 151 7.31 -2.15 -13.46
N PHE A 152 8.58 -2.55 -13.36
CA PHE A 152 9.67 -1.59 -13.17
C PHE A 152 9.91 -0.70 -14.39
N ARG A 153 9.66 -1.22 -15.61
CA ARG A 153 9.69 -0.39 -16.83
C ARG A 153 8.52 0.58 -16.86
N VAL A 154 7.34 0.13 -16.45
CA VAL A 154 6.14 0.97 -16.32
C VAL A 154 6.40 2.13 -15.35
N GLN A 155 7.03 1.85 -14.21
CA GLN A 155 7.36 2.88 -13.22
C GLN A 155 8.49 3.81 -13.70
N ASN A 156 9.48 3.29 -14.41
CA ASN A 156 10.52 4.12 -15.03
C ASN A 156 9.94 5.08 -16.08
N ASP A 157 9.08 4.58 -16.97
CA ASP A 157 8.40 5.41 -17.97
C ASP A 157 7.50 6.46 -17.32
N LEU A 158 6.77 6.09 -16.27
CA LEU A 158 5.98 7.06 -15.47
C LEU A 158 6.89 8.16 -14.90
N GLY A 159 8.03 7.80 -14.33
CA GLY A 159 9.00 8.77 -13.81
C GLY A 159 9.47 9.75 -14.86
N GLU A 160 9.81 9.24 -16.03
CA GLU A 160 10.27 10.06 -17.18
C GLU A 160 9.15 10.96 -17.69
N GLN A 161 7.97 10.41 -17.98
CA GLN A 161 6.85 11.15 -18.56
C GLN A 161 6.25 12.17 -17.58
N ALA A 162 6.12 11.81 -16.31
CA ALA A 162 5.48 12.66 -15.32
C ALA A 162 6.42 13.73 -14.75
N PHE A 163 7.69 13.39 -14.52
CA PHE A 163 8.61 14.20 -13.72
C PHE A 163 9.94 14.49 -14.40
N GLY A 164 10.21 13.90 -15.57
CA GLY A 164 11.49 14.02 -16.26
C GLY A 164 12.64 13.28 -15.54
N VAL A 165 12.31 12.27 -14.74
CA VAL A 165 13.27 11.44 -14.01
C VAL A 165 13.40 10.10 -14.71
N SER A 166 14.55 9.85 -15.34
CA SER A 166 14.86 8.57 -15.98
C SER A 166 15.48 7.59 -14.97
N GLU A 167 15.26 6.30 -15.23
CA GLU A 167 15.90 5.20 -14.50
C GLU A 167 15.75 5.21 -12.98
N LEU A 168 14.50 5.20 -12.50
CA LEU A 168 14.20 4.96 -11.09
C LEU A 168 14.65 3.55 -10.62
N PHE A 169 14.66 2.58 -11.53
CA PHE A 169 15.11 1.21 -11.32
C PHE A 169 16.14 0.82 -12.39
N HIS A 170 17.23 0.22 -11.95
CA HIS A 170 18.30 -0.27 -12.81
C HIS A 170 18.34 -1.81 -12.83
N ASN A 171 18.70 -2.38 -13.98
CA ASN A 171 18.98 -3.81 -14.04
C ASN A 171 20.31 -4.07 -13.30
N ILE A 172 20.28 -4.92 -12.29
CA ILE A 172 21.49 -5.46 -11.68
C ILE A 172 21.97 -6.60 -12.59
N ARG A 173 23.19 -6.48 -13.12
CA ARG A 173 23.86 -7.53 -13.90
C ARG A 173 24.70 -8.40 -12.99
#